data_4f855a8fbca2ad34005c8e4f2fdee46a
#
_entry.id   4f855a8fbca2ad34005c8e4f2fdee46a
#
_cell.length_a   1.000
_cell.length_b   1.000
_cell.length_c   1.000
_cell.angle_alpha   90.00
_cell.angle_beta   90.00
_cell.angle_gamma   90.00
#
_symmetry.space_group_name_H-M   'P 1'
#
loop_
_entity.id
_entity.type
_entity.pdbx_description
1 polymer ?
#
loop_
_entity_poly.entity_id
_entity_poly.type
_entity_poly.pdbx_seq_one_letter_code
_entity_poly.pdbx_strand_id
1 'polypeptide(L)'
;MRKHLLAPFLLAMLACIPGEARAPQSTANVPWSPEVRCVLNPTNDKGLHPKALSALRGIAVAHRVTQGINHSVSRGNVHDTDGMIAGKPYTGAADISVRCLTAGQIKALLDRLGNAGFAAWFRKPGEDDWTGPPHIHAVWAGCSLKPVLQQQVKSWLEGRNGLGSDRPYQFWQPSSAIKEKVQTLFRASNP
;
A
#
# COMPACT_ATOMS: atom_id res chain seq x y z
N MET A 1 -10.33 19.73 87.96
CA MET A 1 -10.41 18.47 87.19
C MET A 1 -10.99 18.76 85.83
N ARG A 2 -10.12 18.86 84.78
CA ARG A 2 -10.56 19.08 83.41
C ARG A 2 -10.21 17.80 82.59
N LYS A 3 -11.25 17.15 82.02
CA LYS A 3 -11.12 15.97 81.18
C LYS A 3 -10.90 16.42 79.75
N HIS A 4 -9.76 16.08 79.19
CA HIS A 4 -9.47 16.26 77.74
C HIS A 4 -10.06 15.09 76.98
N LEU A 5 -11.02 15.36 76.08
CA LEU A 5 -11.48 14.43 75.06
C LEU A 5 -10.51 14.45 73.87
N LEU A 6 -9.90 13.32 73.54
CA LEU A 6 -9.14 13.06 72.30
C LEU A 6 -10.13 12.61 71.27
N ALA A 7 -10.16 13.35 70.12
CA ALA A 7 -10.88 12.94 68.90
C ALA A 7 -9.97 12.07 68.04
N PRO A 8 -10.46 10.98 67.44
CA PRO A 8 -9.65 10.18 66.54
C PRO A 8 -9.62 10.83 65.15
N PHE A 9 -8.41 11.02 64.64
CA PHE A 9 -8.13 11.37 63.23
C PHE A 9 -8.44 10.17 62.34
N LEU A 10 -9.44 10.30 61.47
CA LEU A 10 -9.75 9.34 60.42
C LEU A 10 -8.82 9.61 59.23
N LEU A 11 -7.81 8.77 59.04
CA LEU A 11 -6.89 8.82 57.93
C LEU A 11 -7.57 8.20 56.71
N ALA A 12 -8.06 9.02 55.75
CA ALA A 12 -8.59 8.55 54.51
C ALA A 12 -7.43 8.11 53.60
N MET A 13 -7.28 6.80 53.45
CA MET A 13 -6.39 6.24 52.43
C MET A 13 -6.99 6.46 51.02
N LEU A 14 -6.40 7.36 50.25
CA LEU A 14 -6.70 7.51 48.83
C LEU A 14 -6.06 6.33 48.07
N ALA A 15 -6.87 5.36 47.67
CA ALA A 15 -6.43 4.27 46.81
C ALA A 15 -6.16 4.84 45.41
N CYS A 16 -4.88 4.90 45.03
CA CYS A 16 -4.49 5.10 43.62
C CYS A 16 -4.96 3.90 42.81
N ILE A 17 -5.97 4.09 41.99
CA ILE A 17 -6.38 3.12 40.97
C ILE A 17 -5.31 3.18 39.88
N PRO A 18 -4.57 2.08 39.58
CA PRO A 18 -3.65 2.07 38.45
C PRO A 18 -4.46 2.24 37.17
N GLY A 19 -4.16 3.31 36.41
CA GLY A 19 -4.75 3.54 35.11
C GLY A 19 -4.45 2.34 34.20
N GLU A 20 -5.48 1.65 33.77
CA GLU A 20 -5.34 0.62 32.72
C GLU A 20 -4.69 1.25 31.49
N ALA A 21 -3.50 0.79 31.17
CA ALA A 21 -2.82 1.11 29.93
C ALA A 21 -3.68 0.58 28.79
N ARG A 22 -4.41 1.49 28.13
CA ARG A 22 -5.22 1.18 26.96
C ARG A 22 -4.30 0.64 25.88
N ALA A 23 -4.44 -0.65 25.55
CA ALA A 23 -3.72 -1.29 24.47
C ALA A 23 -3.88 -0.45 23.18
N PRO A 24 -2.82 -0.33 22.33
CA PRO A 24 -2.92 0.38 21.07
C PRO A 24 -4.02 -0.27 20.23
N GLN A 25 -5.06 0.49 19.93
CA GLN A 25 -6.14 0.03 19.07
C GLN A 25 -5.54 -0.28 17.70
N SER A 26 -5.67 -1.54 17.29
CA SER A 26 -5.32 -2.01 15.97
C SER A 26 -5.98 -1.11 14.91
N THR A 27 -5.19 -0.45 14.08
CA THR A 27 -5.64 0.40 12.97
C THR A 27 -6.28 -0.40 11.82
N ALA A 28 -6.52 -1.70 12.02
CA ALA A 28 -7.01 -2.62 11.00
C ALA A 28 -8.47 -2.41 10.57
N ASN A 29 -9.26 -1.58 11.28
CA ASN A 29 -10.70 -1.41 11.04
C ASN A 29 -11.14 0.06 10.91
N VAL A 30 -10.34 0.94 10.31
CA VAL A 30 -10.90 2.20 9.83
C VAL A 30 -11.73 1.89 8.60
N PRO A 31 -13.08 2.01 8.64
CA PRO A 31 -13.89 1.77 7.46
C PRO A 31 -13.41 2.72 6.37
N TRP A 32 -13.04 2.16 5.22
CA TRP A 32 -12.77 2.94 4.02
C TRP A 32 -14.08 3.66 3.64
N SER A 33 -14.21 4.93 3.99
CA SER A 33 -15.31 5.76 3.52
C SER A 33 -14.95 6.40 2.18
N PRO A 34 -15.71 6.13 1.11
CA PRO A 34 -15.48 6.74 -0.20
C PRO A 34 -16.03 8.18 -0.31
N GLU A 35 -16.22 8.89 0.77
CA GLU A 35 -17.01 10.14 0.82
C GLU A 35 -16.34 11.40 0.28
N VAL A 36 -15.22 11.32 -0.39
CA VAL A 36 -14.82 12.45 -1.24
C VAL A 36 -15.03 12.02 -2.68
N ARG A 37 -16.05 12.58 -3.33
CA ARG A 37 -16.30 12.43 -4.77
C ARG A 37 -15.16 13.04 -5.60
N CYS A 38 -13.98 12.46 -5.49
CA CYS A 38 -12.98 12.60 -6.51
C CYS A 38 -13.45 11.77 -7.69
N VAL A 39 -14.13 12.41 -8.62
CA VAL A 39 -14.57 11.77 -9.86
C VAL A 39 -13.33 11.27 -10.58
N LEU A 40 -13.09 9.98 -10.47
CA LEU A 40 -12.10 9.25 -11.24
C LEU A 40 -12.90 8.55 -12.34
N ASN A 41 -12.44 8.65 -13.56
CA ASN A 41 -13.12 8.03 -14.69
C ASN A 41 -13.25 6.51 -14.48
N PRO A 42 -14.40 5.92 -14.84
CA PRO A 42 -14.58 4.47 -14.73
C PRO A 42 -13.51 3.74 -15.52
N THR A 43 -13.00 2.68 -14.95
CA THR A 43 -11.90 1.88 -15.47
C THR A 43 -12.36 1.03 -16.64
N ASN A 44 -11.82 1.27 -17.83
CA ASN A 44 -11.54 0.18 -18.75
C ASN A 44 -10.37 -0.62 -18.15
N ASP A 45 -10.13 -1.85 -18.59
CA ASP A 45 -9.11 -2.75 -18.03
C ASP A 45 -7.68 -2.24 -18.13
N LYS A 46 -7.43 -1.17 -18.93
CA LYS A 46 -6.12 -0.55 -19.19
C LYS A 46 -5.04 -1.58 -19.65
N GLY A 47 -5.46 -2.74 -20.13
CA GLY A 47 -4.55 -3.84 -20.49
C GLY A 47 -3.90 -4.50 -19.27
N LEU A 48 -4.48 -4.38 -18.08
CA LEU A 48 -3.98 -5.09 -16.89
C LEU A 48 -4.21 -6.60 -17.02
N HIS A 49 -3.31 -7.38 -16.44
CA HIS A 49 -3.52 -8.82 -16.30
C HIS A 49 -4.87 -9.09 -15.60
N PRO A 50 -5.74 -10.00 -16.11
CA PRO A 50 -7.10 -10.20 -15.59
C PRO A 50 -7.16 -10.46 -14.07
N LYS A 51 -6.23 -11.25 -13.53
CA LYS A 51 -6.16 -11.51 -12.08
C LYS A 51 -5.70 -10.27 -11.30
N ALA A 52 -4.79 -9.43 -11.85
CA ALA A 52 -4.41 -8.16 -11.24
C ALA A 52 -5.62 -7.21 -11.15
N LEU A 53 -6.38 -7.09 -12.22
CA LEU A 53 -7.60 -6.29 -12.24
C LEU A 53 -8.64 -6.83 -11.25
N SER A 54 -8.82 -8.15 -11.16
CA SER A 54 -9.68 -8.79 -10.16
C SER A 54 -9.24 -8.48 -8.73
N ALA A 55 -7.94 -8.54 -8.43
CA ALA A 55 -7.39 -8.18 -7.13
C ALA A 55 -7.65 -6.71 -6.77
N LEU A 56 -7.48 -5.78 -7.74
CA LEU A 56 -7.80 -4.35 -7.55
C LEU A 56 -9.30 -4.11 -7.31
N ARG A 57 -10.17 -4.86 -8.00
CA ARG A 57 -11.63 -4.82 -7.75
C ARG A 57 -11.97 -5.34 -6.36
N GLY A 58 -11.36 -6.45 -5.95
CA GLY A 58 -11.57 -7.06 -4.62
C GLY A 58 -11.24 -6.13 -3.46
N ILE A 59 -10.29 -5.21 -3.66
CA ILE A 59 -9.96 -4.18 -2.69
C ILE A 59 -10.57 -2.81 -3.03
N ALA A 60 -11.55 -2.72 -3.92
CA ALA A 60 -12.25 -1.51 -4.34
C ALA A 60 -11.32 -0.36 -4.79
N VAL A 61 -10.25 -0.67 -5.55
CA VAL A 61 -9.23 0.30 -6.02
C VAL A 61 -9.21 0.43 -7.54
N ALA A 62 -9.82 -0.49 -8.29
CA ALA A 62 -9.80 -0.50 -9.75
C ALA A 62 -10.22 0.83 -10.40
N HIS A 63 -11.18 1.56 -9.81
CA HIS A 63 -11.63 2.87 -10.28
C HIS A 63 -10.55 3.98 -10.17
N ARG A 64 -9.46 3.75 -9.47
CA ARG A 64 -8.33 4.67 -9.32
C ARG A 64 -7.21 4.42 -10.31
N VAL A 65 -7.28 3.35 -11.10
CA VAL A 65 -6.24 3.04 -12.09
C VAL A 65 -6.26 4.08 -13.21
N THR A 66 -5.16 4.78 -13.36
CA THR A 66 -4.97 5.80 -14.41
C THR A 66 -4.19 5.28 -15.60
N GLN A 67 -3.29 4.31 -15.35
CA GLN A 67 -2.45 3.72 -16.40
C GLN A 67 -2.23 2.23 -16.14
N GLY A 68 -2.24 1.45 -17.20
CA GLY A 68 -1.76 0.08 -17.31
C GLY A 68 -0.80 0.01 -18.48
N ILE A 69 -1.16 -0.70 -19.59
CA ILE A 69 -0.35 -0.64 -20.82
C ILE A 69 -0.39 0.79 -21.39
N ASN A 70 0.79 1.29 -21.75
CA ASN A 70 0.95 2.55 -22.45
C ASN A 70 1.69 2.30 -23.78
N HIS A 71 0.95 2.32 -24.88
CA HIS A 71 1.49 2.10 -26.23
C HIS A 71 2.40 3.22 -26.73
N SER A 72 2.48 4.36 -26.01
CA SER A 72 3.34 5.49 -26.37
C SER A 72 4.75 5.41 -25.77
N VAL A 73 5.01 4.40 -24.93
CA VAL A 73 6.34 4.24 -24.29
C VAL A 73 7.25 3.32 -25.11
N SER A 74 8.55 3.48 -24.93
CA SER A 74 9.57 2.64 -25.55
C SER A 74 9.39 1.17 -25.13
N ARG A 75 9.73 0.26 -26.01
CA ARG A 75 9.78 -1.18 -25.75
C ARG A 75 10.64 -1.44 -24.50
N GLY A 76 10.15 -2.26 -23.59
CA GLY A 76 10.83 -2.57 -22.33
C GLY A 76 10.60 -1.58 -21.19
N ASN A 77 9.84 -0.49 -21.42
CA ASN A 77 9.41 0.42 -20.35
C ASN A 77 8.50 -0.32 -19.35
N VAL A 78 8.39 0.20 -18.11
CA VAL A 78 7.56 -0.39 -17.03
C VAL A 78 6.09 -0.56 -17.42
N HIS A 79 5.55 0.29 -18.29
CA HIS A 79 4.18 0.23 -18.80
C HIS A 79 4.06 -0.38 -20.20
N ASP A 80 5.09 -1.04 -20.72
CA ASP A 80 5.00 -1.90 -21.91
C ASP A 80 4.36 -3.26 -21.53
N THR A 81 4.02 -4.07 -22.52
CA THR A 81 3.41 -5.39 -22.32
C THR A 81 4.36 -6.37 -21.61
N ASP A 82 3.81 -7.17 -20.70
CA ASP A 82 4.52 -8.28 -20.04
C ASP A 82 4.32 -9.61 -20.77
N GLY A 83 3.24 -9.75 -21.54
CA GLY A 83 2.91 -10.98 -22.24
C GLY A 83 1.52 -10.93 -22.87
N MET A 84 1.03 -12.10 -23.27
CA MET A 84 -0.24 -12.29 -23.96
C MET A 84 -1.13 -13.29 -23.19
N ILE A 85 -2.43 -13.01 -23.09
CA ILE A 85 -3.44 -13.95 -22.59
C ILE A 85 -4.59 -13.98 -23.60
N ALA A 86 -4.88 -15.16 -24.14
CA ALA A 86 -5.94 -15.34 -25.14
C ALA A 86 -5.83 -14.32 -26.31
N GLY A 87 -4.61 -14.10 -26.81
CA GLY A 87 -4.33 -13.17 -27.91
C GLY A 87 -4.35 -11.68 -27.54
N LYS A 88 -4.57 -11.31 -26.26
CA LYS A 88 -4.57 -9.92 -25.80
C LYS A 88 -3.31 -9.61 -24.99
N PRO A 89 -2.63 -8.46 -25.24
CA PRO A 89 -1.50 -8.04 -24.44
C PRO A 89 -1.94 -7.69 -23.01
N TYR A 90 -1.06 -7.96 -22.03
CA TYR A 90 -1.27 -7.56 -20.64
C TYR A 90 -0.03 -6.96 -20.02
N THR A 91 -0.23 -6.21 -18.93
CA THR A 91 0.82 -5.80 -18.00
C THR A 91 0.41 -6.11 -16.55
N GLY A 92 1.41 -6.41 -15.70
CA GLY A 92 1.23 -6.45 -14.24
C GLY A 92 1.36 -5.08 -13.57
N ALA A 93 1.82 -4.05 -14.30
CA ALA A 93 2.02 -2.71 -13.76
C ALA A 93 0.78 -1.82 -13.88
N ALA A 94 0.47 -1.10 -12.81
CA ALA A 94 -0.62 -0.13 -12.75
C ALA A 94 -0.17 1.15 -12.06
N ASP A 95 -0.53 2.31 -12.63
CA ASP A 95 -0.50 3.57 -11.89
C ASP A 95 -1.88 3.87 -11.31
N ILE A 96 -1.91 4.23 -10.05
CA ILE A 96 -3.12 4.41 -9.25
C ILE A 96 -3.15 5.84 -8.72
N SER A 97 -4.22 6.57 -9.02
CA SER A 97 -4.41 7.94 -8.58
C SER A 97 -4.50 8.03 -7.06
N VAL A 98 -3.72 8.95 -6.48
CA VAL A 98 -3.79 9.35 -5.07
C VAL A 98 -4.55 10.66 -4.86
N ARG A 99 -5.22 11.15 -5.92
CA ARG A 99 -5.99 12.40 -5.85
C ARG A 99 -6.98 12.34 -4.68
N CYS A 100 -7.01 13.41 -3.87
CA CYS A 100 -7.84 13.56 -2.68
C CYS A 100 -7.55 12.57 -1.54
N LEU A 101 -6.39 11.92 -1.52
CA LEU A 101 -5.97 11.08 -0.41
C LEU A 101 -4.97 11.83 0.48
N THR A 102 -5.15 11.71 1.80
CA THR A 102 -4.15 12.12 2.79
C THR A 102 -2.99 11.12 2.81
N ALA A 103 -1.86 11.50 3.39
CA ALA A 103 -0.71 10.60 3.55
C ALA A 103 -1.07 9.31 4.32
N GLY A 104 -1.91 9.39 5.34
CA GLY A 104 -2.41 8.22 6.08
C GLY A 104 -3.26 7.29 5.20
N GLN A 105 -4.14 7.86 4.36
CA GLN A 105 -4.95 7.08 3.42
C GLN A 105 -4.10 6.44 2.33
N ILE A 106 -3.02 7.11 1.87
CA ILE A 106 -2.07 6.53 0.92
C ILE A 106 -1.35 5.33 1.55
N LYS A 107 -0.87 5.43 2.80
CA LYS A 107 -0.25 4.30 3.52
C LYS A 107 -1.22 3.13 3.68
N ALA A 108 -2.46 3.39 4.10
CA ALA A 108 -3.50 2.36 4.18
C ALA A 108 -3.81 1.70 2.81
N LEU A 109 -3.72 2.48 1.72
CA LEU A 109 -3.87 1.95 0.37
C LEU A 109 -2.69 1.06 -0.03
N LEU A 110 -1.46 1.43 0.33
CA LEU A 110 -0.27 0.60 0.11
C LEU A 110 -0.36 -0.73 0.88
N ASP A 111 -0.85 -0.71 2.15
CA ASP A 111 -1.12 -1.94 2.92
C ASP A 111 -2.14 -2.85 2.21
N ARG A 112 -3.22 -2.29 1.69
CA ARG A 112 -4.25 -3.04 0.95
C ARG A 112 -3.72 -3.63 -0.34
N LEU A 113 -2.94 -2.87 -1.10
CA LEU A 113 -2.28 -3.33 -2.32
C LEU A 113 -1.30 -4.46 -2.02
N GLY A 114 -0.45 -4.32 -1.00
CA GLY A 114 0.46 -5.36 -0.56
C GLY A 114 -0.28 -6.64 -0.16
N ASN A 115 -1.35 -6.52 0.62
CA ASN A 115 -2.22 -7.64 0.97
C ASN A 115 -2.95 -8.28 -0.23
N ALA A 116 -3.13 -7.55 -1.32
CA ALA A 116 -3.66 -8.08 -2.57
C ALA A 116 -2.58 -8.69 -3.49
N GLY A 117 -1.29 -8.65 -3.10
CA GLY A 117 -0.19 -9.24 -3.84
C GLY A 117 0.56 -8.29 -4.76
N PHE A 118 0.45 -6.98 -4.55
CA PHE A 118 1.18 -5.97 -5.29
C PHE A 118 2.43 -5.50 -4.54
N ALA A 119 3.56 -5.43 -5.23
CA ALA A 119 4.65 -4.54 -4.85
C ALA A 119 4.25 -3.11 -5.24
N ALA A 120 4.20 -2.17 -4.28
CA ALA A 120 3.64 -0.85 -4.54
C ALA A 120 4.43 0.26 -3.83
N TRP A 121 4.59 1.41 -4.52
CA TRP A 121 5.27 2.60 -4.05
C TRP A 121 4.43 3.84 -4.28
N PHE A 122 4.39 4.73 -3.32
CA PHE A 122 3.93 6.09 -3.56
C PHE A 122 5.07 6.89 -4.19
N ARG A 123 4.82 7.43 -5.38
CA ARG A 123 5.71 8.31 -6.13
C ARG A 123 5.26 9.74 -5.92
N LYS A 124 6.14 10.58 -5.38
CA LYS A 124 5.87 12.00 -5.13
C LYS A 124 7.02 12.86 -5.67
N PRO A 125 6.73 13.97 -6.36
CA PRO A 125 7.78 14.86 -6.84
C PRO A 125 8.74 15.29 -5.73
N GLY A 126 10.04 15.16 -6.00
CA GLY A 126 11.12 15.53 -5.06
C GLY A 126 11.41 14.47 -3.99
N GLU A 127 10.69 13.34 -3.96
CA GLU A 127 10.97 12.20 -3.08
C GLU A 127 11.40 10.98 -3.89
N ASP A 128 12.33 10.19 -3.36
CA ASP A 128 12.83 8.95 -3.97
C ASP A 128 13.28 9.11 -5.45
N ASP A 129 13.84 10.28 -5.80
CA ASP A 129 14.26 10.66 -7.17
C ASP A 129 13.11 10.73 -8.20
N TRP A 130 11.86 10.75 -7.75
CA TRP A 130 10.72 10.90 -8.63
C TRP A 130 10.48 12.37 -9.02
N THR A 131 10.26 12.62 -10.32
CA THR A 131 10.01 13.98 -10.85
C THR A 131 8.63 14.16 -11.48
N GLY A 132 7.89 13.04 -11.70
CA GLY A 132 6.56 13.04 -12.31
C GLY A 132 5.42 13.35 -11.32
N PRO A 133 4.16 13.32 -11.80
CA PRO A 133 2.98 13.54 -10.96
C PRO A 133 2.87 12.54 -9.81
N PRO A 134 2.24 12.92 -8.67
CA PRO A 134 2.05 12.00 -7.55
C PRO A 134 1.05 10.89 -7.90
N HIS A 135 1.45 9.62 -7.69
CA HIS A 135 0.62 8.43 -7.88
C HIS A 135 1.18 7.25 -7.07
N ILE A 136 0.45 6.16 -6.98
CA ILE A 136 1.02 4.89 -6.58
C ILE A 136 1.34 4.10 -7.84
N HIS A 137 2.62 3.73 -8.01
CA HIS A 137 3.04 2.71 -8.96
C HIS A 137 2.94 1.35 -8.29
N ALA A 138 2.23 0.39 -8.89
CA ALA A 138 1.98 -0.92 -8.33
C ALA A 138 2.25 -2.02 -9.36
N VAL A 139 2.96 -3.07 -8.96
CA VAL A 139 3.27 -4.24 -9.79
C VAL A 139 2.68 -5.49 -9.16
N TRP A 140 1.74 -6.14 -9.84
CA TRP A 140 1.14 -7.38 -9.34
C TRP A 140 2.06 -8.57 -9.54
N ALA A 141 2.48 -9.18 -8.45
CA ALA A 141 3.51 -10.22 -8.44
C ALA A 141 3.03 -11.60 -8.96
N GLY A 142 1.73 -11.79 -9.15
CA GLY A 142 1.11 -13.08 -9.48
C GLY A 142 0.93 -13.35 -10.98
N CYS A 143 1.75 -12.74 -11.85
CA CYS A 143 1.82 -13.07 -13.27
C CYS A 143 3.28 -13.11 -13.75
N SER A 144 3.51 -13.65 -14.95
CA SER A 144 4.80 -13.52 -15.61
C SER A 144 5.05 -12.04 -15.92
N LEU A 145 6.20 -11.54 -15.52
CA LEU A 145 6.62 -10.15 -15.63
C LEU A 145 7.84 -10.03 -16.52
N LYS A 146 7.94 -8.95 -17.29
CA LYS A 146 9.18 -8.61 -18.01
C LYS A 146 10.31 -8.26 -17.02
N PRO A 147 11.60 -8.33 -17.46
CA PRO A 147 12.75 -8.19 -16.56
C PRO A 147 12.75 -6.93 -15.69
N VAL A 148 12.36 -5.77 -16.23
CA VAL A 148 12.34 -4.51 -15.50
C VAL A 148 11.33 -4.55 -14.32
N LEU A 149 10.15 -5.17 -14.50
CA LEU A 149 9.18 -5.30 -13.43
C LEU A 149 9.59 -6.38 -12.43
N GLN A 150 10.23 -7.47 -12.87
CA GLN A 150 10.82 -8.45 -11.95
C GLN A 150 11.87 -7.79 -11.05
N GLN A 151 12.74 -6.94 -11.62
CA GLN A 151 13.72 -6.19 -10.83
C GLN A 151 13.04 -5.25 -9.83
N GLN A 152 11.99 -4.54 -10.24
CA GLN A 152 11.23 -3.69 -9.32
C GLN A 152 10.64 -4.48 -8.15
N VAL A 153 10.02 -5.64 -8.40
CA VAL A 153 9.50 -6.48 -7.30
C VAL A 153 10.61 -6.92 -6.34
N LYS A 154 11.79 -7.29 -6.86
CA LYS A 154 12.96 -7.64 -6.03
C LYS A 154 13.40 -6.44 -5.18
N SER A 155 13.55 -5.26 -5.76
CA SER A 155 13.87 -4.02 -5.05
C SER A 155 12.86 -3.72 -3.93
N TRP A 156 11.56 -3.91 -4.21
CA TRP A 156 10.51 -3.70 -3.21
C TRP A 156 10.62 -4.67 -2.02
N LEU A 157 10.90 -5.94 -2.27
CA LEU A 157 11.11 -6.94 -1.24
C LEU A 157 12.30 -6.58 -0.33
N GLU A 158 13.32 -5.92 -0.89
CA GLU A 158 14.48 -5.39 -0.16
C GLU A 158 14.22 -4.04 0.53
N GLY A 159 13.02 -3.45 0.36
CA GLY A 159 12.68 -2.14 0.93
C GLY A 159 13.24 -0.96 0.17
N ARG A 160 13.50 -1.14 -1.13
CA ARG A 160 14.07 -0.13 -2.02
C ARG A 160 12.99 0.53 -2.90
N ASN A 161 13.33 1.67 -3.50
CA ASN A 161 12.37 2.48 -4.26
C ASN A 161 12.09 1.94 -5.68
N GLY A 162 12.86 0.97 -6.20
CA GLY A 162 12.68 0.40 -7.53
C GLY A 162 12.82 1.38 -8.68
N LEU A 163 13.47 2.53 -8.48
CA LEU A 163 13.89 3.49 -9.49
C LEU A 163 15.34 3.23 -9.90
N GLY A 164 15.85 3.99 -10.88
CA GLY A 164 17.21 3.82 -11.36
C GLY A 164 18.29 3.96 -10.29
N SER A 165 18.07 4.77 -9.25
CA SER A 165 18.97 4.91 -8.11
C SER A 165 18.89 3.78 -7.08
N ASP A 166 17.77 3.05 -7.09
CA ASP A 166 17.45 1.94 -6.20
C ASP A 166 17.77 2.20 -4.70
N ARG A 167 17.43 3.41 -4.21
CA ARG A 167 17.65 3.84 -2.84
C ARG A 167 16.65 3.19 -1.88
N PRO A 168 16.94 3.15 -0.55
CA PRO A 168 15.96 2.74 0.45
C PRO A 168 14.67 3.56 0.33
N TYR A 169 13.52 2.88 0.27
CA TYR A 169 12.21 3.53 0.20
C TYR A 169 11.79 4.03 1.58
N GLN A 170 11.44 5.33 1.70
CA GLN A 170 11.26 5.99 3.00
C GLN A 170 9.79 6.17 3.39
N PHE A 171 8.87 6.30 2.41
CA PHE A 171 7.50 6.72 2.71
C PHE A 171 6.70 5.68 3.51
N TRP A 172 6.88 4.40 3.21
CA TRP A 172 6.15 3.28 3.81
C TRP A 172 6.97 1.99 3.69
N GLN A 173 6.85 1.12 4.68
CA GLN A 173 7.47 -0.20 4.64
C GLN A 173 6.40 -1.27 4.88
N PRO A 174 6.32 -2.33 4.04
CA PRO A 174 5.40 -3.43 4.25
C PRO A 174 5.78 -4.27 5.46
N SER A 175 4.77 -4.86 6.12
CA SER A 175 5.00 -5.88 7.14
C SER A 175 5.66 -7.14 6.55
N SER A 176 6.28 -7.95 7.40
CA SER A 176 6.85 -9.24 6.98
C SER A 176 5.82 -10.16 6.31
N ALA A 177 4.59 -10.20 6.83
CA ALA A 177 3.49 -10.99 6.26
C ALA A 177 3.11 -10.52 4.84
N ILE A 178 3.09 -9.20 4.60
CA ILE A 178 2.84 -8.64 3.28
C ILE A 178 3.98 -8.99 2.32
N LYS A 179 5.24 -8.86 2.77
CA LYS A 179 6.42 -9.24 1.96
C LYS A 179 6.39 -10.71 1.57
N GLU A 180 6.11 -11.60 2.53
CA GLU A 180 6.03 -13.05 2.30
C GLU A 180 4.97 -13.40 1.25
N LYS A 181 3.78 -12.78 1.33
CA LYS A 181 2.70 -12.97 0.36
C LYS A 181 3.12 -12.56 -1.05
N VAL A 182 3.69 -11.37 -1.21
CA VAL A 182 4.17 -10.87 -2.51
C VAL A 182 5.29 -11.77 -3.04
N GLN A 183 6.24 -12.16 -2.19
CA GLN A 183 7.35 -13.05 -2.56
C GLN A 183 6.84 -14.43 -3.03
N THR A 184 5.86 -15.00 -2.35
CA THR A 184 5.27 -16.31 -2.71
C THR A 184 4.61 -16.22 -4.09
N LEU A 185 3.80 -15.20 -4.35
CA LEU A 185 3.18 -14.98 -5.65
C LEU A 185 4.23 -14.75 -6.74
N PHE A 186 5.25 -13.95 -6.44
CA PHE A 186 6.32 -13.64 -7.38
C PHE A 186 7.10 -14.88 -7.80
N ARG A 187 7.54 -15.70 -6.86
CA ARG A 187 8.26 -16.95 -7.14
C ARG A 187 7.42 -17.95 -7.94
N ALA A 188 6.13 -18.06 -7.63
CA ALA A 188 5.23 -18.97 -8.34
C ALA A 188 4.99 -18.57 -9.81
N SER A 189 5.17 -17.31 -10.15
CA SER A 189 4.86 -16.77 -11.48
C SER A 189 6.09 -16.37 -12.31
N ASN A 190 7.26 -16.29 -11.66
CA ASN A 190 8.54 -15.87 -12.27
C ASN A 190 9.68 -16.78 -11.76
N PRO A 191 9.67 -18.06 -12.18
CA PRO A 191 10.64 -19.08 -11.75
C PRO A 191 12.08 -18.77 -12.18
#